data_01a62f66bb88da2b998ae0681f378eb6
#
_entry.id   01a62f66bb88da2b998ae0681f378eb6
#
_cell.length_a   1.000
_cell.length_b   1.000
_cell.length_c   1.000
_cell.angle_alpha   90.00
_cell.angle_beta   90.00
_cell.angle_gamma   90.00
#
_symmetry.space_group_name_H-M   'P 1'
#
loop_
_entity.id
_entity.type
_entity.pdbx_description
1 polymer ?
#
loop_
_entity_poly.entity_id
_entity_poly.type
_entity_poly.pdbx_seq_one_letter_code
_entity_poly.pdbx_strand_id
1 'polypeptide(L)'
;MDNLSEALEKLKLASTDSATDSVESCLDCLLKALAKNNTEASMKIQEMGVLPLLPTLLNPQSSCTPKVANIIAEVAKNEFMRSPCVEAGLIPPLIQLLNSTDQEVLLQTGRALGNICYDSHEGRSAVDLAGGAQIVAEHIKSLYQNTEPENEKLLTVFCGMLMNYSNDNDSLQAQLINMGVIPTLVKLLGIHSHNTALTEMCLIAFGNLAELESSKEQFASTSIAEELVRLFQKQTEHEKKEMIFEVLAPLAENDVIKLQLVEAGLVECLLEVVAQTVDGEREEDIAQLKTASDLMVLLLLGDESMQKLFEGGKGSVFQRVLSWIPSHNHQLQLAGALAIANFARNDGNCIHMVDTGIVQKLLELLDRHVEEGNVTVQHAALSALRNLAIPVVNKSKMLSAGVADVVLKFLQSEMPPVQFKLLGTLRMLIDTQAEAADQLGTNGKLVERLVEWCEAKDHAGVMGESNRLLSALIRHSKSKEVVRTVIQGGGVKHLVTMATSEHMIMQNEALVALGLIAGLDLVAAEKDFVGASLVSVLHKLLSDERSAPEIKYNSMILICAVMGSEPLHKEVQSLAFIDVVSKLRAHENKTVSHQASLTEQRLTAQS
;
A
#
# COMPACT_ATOMS: atom_id res chain seq x y z
N MET A 1 -18.53 -40.17 -33.45
CA MET A 1 -18.74 -38.94 -34.20
C MET A 1 -19.99 -38.98 -35.05
N ASP A 2 -20.21 -40.01 -35.78
CA ASP A 2 -21.39 -40.13 -36.65
C ASP A 2 -22.73 -40.01 -35.86
N ASN A 3 -22.77 -40.53 -34.65
CA ASN A 3 -23.94 -40.43 -33.78
C ASN A 3 -24.26 -39.02 -33.32
N LEU A 4 -23.23 -38.17 -33.15
CA LEU A 4 -23.41 -36.77 -32.74
C LEU A 4 -24.03 -35.94 -33.85
N SER A 5 -23.54 -36.07 -35.09
CA SER A 5 -24.08 -35.36 -36.24
C SER A 5 -25.55 -35.72 -36.49
N GLU A 6 -25.87 -37.02 -36.38
CA GLU A 6 -27.23 -37.51 -36.51
C GLU A 6 -28.16 -36.97 -35.41
N ALA A 7 -27.66 -36.92 -34.16
CA ALA A 7 -28.41 -36.36 -33.03
C ALA A 7 -28.67 -34.88 -33.21
N LEU A 8 -27.70 -34.11 -33.74
CA LEU A 8 -27.84 -32.67 -33.99
C LEU A 8 -28.84 -32.38 -35.10
N GLU A 9 -28.85 -33.19 -36.18
CA GLU A 9 -29.82 -33.05 -37.25
C GLU A 9 -31.24 -33.39 -36.78
N LYS A 10 -31.39 -34.48 -35.98
CA LYS A 10 -32.66 -34.83 -35.38
C LYS A 10 -33.18 -33.73 -34.44
N LEU A 11 -32.32 -33.09 -33.70
CA LEU A 11 -32.68 -31.99 -32.81
C LEU A 11 -33.23 -30.80 -33.60
N LYS A 12 -32.61 -30.46 -34.74
CA LYS A 12 -33.09 -29.41 -35.63
C LYS A 12 -34.50 -29.71 -36.16
N LEU A 13 -34.76 -30.94 -36.51
CA LEU A 13 -36.06 -31.39 -37.01
C LEU A 13 -37.09 -31.46 -35.88
N ALA A 14 -36.69 -31.91 -34.68
CA ALA A 14 -37.59 -32.07 -33.54
C ALA A 14 -37.99 -30.73 -32.89
N SER A 15 -37.23 -29.67 -33.07
CA SER A 15 -37.59 -28.32 -32.58
C SER A 15 -38.79 -27.74 -33.32
N THR A 16 -39.13 -28.30 -34.51
CA THR A 16 -40.29 -27.89 -35.30
C THR A 16 -41.53 -28.78 -35.03
N ASP A 17 -41.34 -29.98 -34.51
CA ASP A 17 -42.37 -30.94 -34.10
C ASP A 17 -42.30 -31.24 -32.62
N SER A 18 -43.37 -31.13 -31.87
CA SER A 18 -43.46 -31.24 -30.42
C SER A 18 -43.24 -32.66 -29.83
N ALA A 19 -42.37 -33.48 -30.40
CA ALA A 19 -42.07 -34.85 -29.93
C ALA A 19 -40.97 -34.82 -28.83
N THR A 20 -41.38 -34.79 -27.56
CA THR A 20 -40.51 -34.71 -26.37
C THR A 20 -39.53 -35.85 -26.21
N ASP A 21 -39.92 -37.09 -26.57
CA ASP A 21 -39.08 -38.28 -26.40
C ASP A 21 -37.84 -38.30 -27.31
N SER A 22 -37.98 -37.80 -28.55
CA SER A 22 -36.85 -37.74 -29.50
C SER A 22 -35.90 -36.61 -29.16
N VAL A 23 -36.39 -35.50 -28.58
CA VAL A 23 -35.58 -34.38 -28.09
C VAL A 23 -34.71 -34.85 -26.92
N GLU A 24 -35.28 -35.51 -25.94
CA GLU A 24 -34.56 -36.02 -24.77
C GLU A 24 -33.43 -36.98 -25.15
N SER A 25 -33.69 -37.91 -26.07
CA SER A 25 -32.69 -38.86 -26.59
C SER A 25 -31.53 -38.13 -27.29
N CYS A 26 -31.83 -37.08 -28.06
CA CYS A 26 -30.80 -36.24 -28.71
C CYS A 26 -29.96 -35.51 -27.69
N LEU A 27 -30.59 -34.94 -26.67
CA LEU A 27 -29.89 -34.22 -25.60
C LEU A 27 -28.95 -35.15 -24.81
N ASP A 28 -29.39 -36.37 -24.52
CA ASP A 28 -28.55 -37.38 -23.86
C ASP A 28 -27.32 -37.74 -24.72
N CYS A 29 -27.51 -37.86 -26.03
CA CYS A 29 -26.40 -38.09 -26.96
C CYS A 29 -25.41 -36.95 -26.98
N LEU A 30 -25.88 -35.71 -26.96
CA LEU A 30 -25.03 -34.49 -26.89
C LEU A 30 -24.23 -34.47 -25.59
N LEU A 31 -24.84 -34.75 -24.46
CA LEU A 31 -24.16 -34.78 -23.16
C LEU A 31 -23.08 -35.88 -23.12
N LYS A 32 -23.33 -37.04 -23.68
CA LYS A 32 -22.32 -38.10 -23.78
C LYS A 32 -21.14 -37.68 -24.67
N ALA A 33 -21.41 -37.06 -25.79
CA ALA A 33 -20.38 -36.56 -26.69
C ALA A 33 -19.52 -35.48 -26.04
N LEU A 34 -20.14 -34.55 -25.32
CA LEU A 34 -19.45 -33.51 -24.57
C LEU A 34 -18.58 -34.07 -23.44
N ALA A 35 -19.06 -35.12 -22.77
CA ALA A 35 -18.28 -35.79 -21.73
C ALA A 35 -17.06 -36.53 -22.28
N LYS A 36 -17.15 -37.05 -23.52
CA LYS A 36 -16.07 -37.80 -24.17
C LYS A 36 -14.97 -36.87 -24.72
N ASN A 37 -15.35 -35.83 -25.46
CA ASN A 37 -14.45 -34.82 -26.01
C ASN A 37 -15.20 -33.51 -26.15
N ASN A 38 -15.10 -32.68 -25.12
CA ASN A 38 -15.85 -31.41 -25.00
C ASN A 38 -15.55 -30.46 -26.14
N THR A 39 -14.27 -30.23 -26.46
CA THR A 39 -13.84 -29.25 -27.49
C THR A 39 -14.38 -29.63 -28.86
N GLU A 40 -14.23 -30.89 -29.25
CA GLU A 40 -14.68 -31.38 -30.55
C GLU A 40 -16.20 -31.36 -30.68
N ALA A 41 -16.91 -31.82 -29.65
CA ALA A 41 -18.37 -31.79 -29.62
C ALA A 41 -18.93 -30.36 -29.67
N SER A 42 -18.30 -29.45 -28.94
CA SER A 42 -18.67 -28.00 -28.95
C SER A 42 -18.49 -27.38 -30.31
N MET A 43 -17.36 -27.63 -30.97
CA MET A 43 -17.11 -27.17 -32.34
C MET A 43 -18.20 -27.64 -33.30
N LYS A 44 -18.58 -28.88 -33.18
CA LYS A 44 -19.60 -29.48 -34.05
C LYS A 44 -20.99 -28.89 -33.79
N ILE A 45 -21.33 -28.65 -32.53
CA ILE A 45 -22.57 -27.96 -32.14
C ILE A 45 -22.65 -26.58 -32.78
N GLN A 46 -21.53 -25.83 -32.79
CA GLN A 46 -21.46 -24.52 -33.39
C GLN A 46 -21.58 -24.59 -34.92
N GLU A 47 -20.82 -25.49 -35.57
CA GLU A 47 -20.81 -25.63 -37.02
C GLU A 47 -22.18 -26.00 -37.58
N MET A 48 -22.92 -26.80 -36.86
CA MET A 48 -24.27 -27.24 -37.30
C MET A 48 -25.37 -26.25 -36.92
N GLY A 49 -25.05 -25.13 -36.28
CA GLY A 49 -26.01 -24.06 -35.97
C GLY A 49 -27.06 -24.44 -34.94
N VAL A 50 -26.71 -25.28 -33.97
CA VAL A 50 -27.64 -25.75 -32.93
C VAL A 50 -27.84 -24.75 -31.80
N LEU A 51 -26.86 -23.90 -31.49
CA LEU A 51 -26.99 -22.93 -30.41
C LEU A 51 -28.23 -22.04 -30.52
N PRO A 52 -28.59 -21.47 -31.68
CA PRO A 52 -29.81 -20.65 -31.81
C PRO A 52 -31.11 -21.38 -31.54
N LEU A 53 -31.09 -22.71 -31.55
CA LEU A 53 -32.27 -23.53 -31.26
C LEU A 53 -32.50 -23.75 -29.76
N LEU A 54 -31.43 -23.64 -28.96
CA LEU A 54 -31.47 -23.93 -27.53
C LEU A 54 -32.35 -22.97 -26.73
N PRO A 55 -32.48 -21.66 -27.06
CA PRO A 55 -33.37 -20.78 -26.30
C PRO A 55 -34.83 -21.26 -26.26
N THR A 56 -35.32 -21.84 -27.35
CA THR A 56 -36.67 -22.35 -27.41
C THR A 56 -36.86 -23.62 -26.59
N LEU A 57 -35.78 -24.34 -26.34
CA LEU A 57 -35.80 -25.58 -25.54
C LEU A 57 -35.64 -25.28 -24.02
N LEU A 58 -35.30 -24.09 -23.64
CA LEU A 58 -35.21 -23.63 -22.25
C LEU A 58 -36.59 -23.25 -21.68
N ASN A 59 -37.56 -24.10 -21.84
CA ASN A 59 -38.91 -23.89 -21.34
C ASN A 59 -38.99 -24.30 -19.86
N PRO A 60 -39.41 -23.42 -18.93
CA PRO A 60 -39.48 -23.77 -17.51
C PRO A 60 -40.33 -24.96 -17.15
N GLN A 61 -41.27 -25.31 -18.01
CA GLN A 61 -42.21 -26.41 -17.77
C GLN A 61 -41.82 -27.75 -18.41
N SER A 62 -40.72 -27.77 -19.17
CA SER A 62 -40.24 -28.97 -19.82
C SER A 62 -39.34 -29.80 -18.91
N SER A 63 -39.50 -31.15 -18.95
CA SER A 63 -38.60 -32.04 -18.24
C SER A 63 -37.19 -32.09 -18.82
N CYS A 64 -37.01 -31.59 -20.05
CA CYS A 64 -35.71 -31.54 -20.73
C CYS A 64 -34.87 -30.31 -20.34
N THR A 65 -35.43 -29.31 -19.69
CA THR A 65 -34.78 -28.07 -19.38
C THR A 65 -33.46 -28.23 -18.61
N PRO A 66 -33.35 -29.08 -17.57
CA PRO A 66 -32.08 -29.30 -16.90
C PRO A 66 -30.97 -29.81 -17.83
N LYS A 67 -31.34 -30.68 -18.78
CA LYS A 67 -30.38 -31.22 -19.76
C LYS A 67 -29.90 -30.17 -20.75
N VAL A 68 -30.78 -29.30 -21.18
CA VAL A 68 -30.42 -28.18 -22.08
C VAL A 68 -29.48 -27.21 -21.36
N ALA A 69 -29.80 -26.84 -20.13
CA ALA A 69 -28.94 -25.96 -19.33
C ALA A 69 -27.56 -26.61 -19.07
N ASN A 70 -27.53 -27.92 -18.82
CA ASN A 70 -26.28 -28.67 -18.65
C ASN A 70 -25.43 -28.65 -19.93
N ILE A 71 -26.04 -28.82 -21.09
CA ILE A 71 -25.34 -28.74 -22.39
C ILE A 71 -24.71 -27.36 -22.56
N ILE A 72 -25.45 -26.31 -22.26
CA ILE A 72 -24.93 -24.93 -22.34
C ILE A 72 -23.76 -24.76 -21.38
N ALA A 73 -23.86 -25.25 -20.15
CA ALA A 73 -22.78 -25.18 -19.17
C ALA A 73 -21.50 -25.87 -19.66
N GLU A 74 -21.65 -27.07 -20.23
CA GLU A 74 -20.52 -27.84 -20.76
C GLU A 74 -19.88 -27.18 -21.97
N VAL A 75 -20.68 -26.66 -22.88
CA VAL A 75 -20.21 -25.94 -24.07
C VAL A 75 -19.46 -24.66 -23.66
N ALA A 76 -19.97 -23.93 -22.68
CA ALA A 76 -19.39 -22.65 -22.23
C ALA A 76 -18.07 -22.84 -21.44
N LYS A 77 -17.63 -24.06 -21.16
CA LYS A 77 -16.28 -24.31 -20.64
C LYS A 77 -15.20 -23.92 -21.65
N ASN A 78 -15.53 -23.91 -22.94
CA ASN A 78 -14.62 -23.51 -24.01
C ASN A 78 -14.71 -22.00 -24.24
N GLU A 79 -13.59 -21.34 -24.23
CA GLU A 79 -13.48 -19.89 -24.44
C GLU A 79 -14.17 -19.45 -25.75
N PHE A 80 -13.91 -20.17 -26.84
CA PHE A 80 -14.45 -19.84 -28.16
C PHE A 80 -15.98 -20.00 -28.26
N MET A 81 -16.64 -20.64 -27.29
CA MET A 81 -18.10 -20.84 -27.28
C MET A 81 -18.85 -19.80 -26.46
N ARG A 82 -18.19 -19.00 -25.66
CA ARG A 82 -18.85 -18.04 -24.75
C ARG A 82 -19.53 -16.91 -25.50
N SER A 83 -18.85 -16.29 -26.46
CA SER A 83 -19.42 -15.27 -27.32
C SER A 83 -20.57 -15.82 -28.19
N PRO A 84 -20.42 -16.98 -28.86
CA PRO A 84 -21.54 -17.59 -29.57
C PRO A 84 -22.78 -17.88 -28.71
N CYS A 85 -22.59 -18.28 -27.45
CA CYS A 85 -23.72 -18.46 -26.53
C CYS A 85 -24.48 -17.15 -26.27
N VAL A 86 -23.78 -16.05 -26.12
CA VAL A 86 -24.38 -14.73 -25.95
C VAL A 86 -25.13 -14.31 -27.23
N GLU A 87 -24.50 -14.49 -28.38
CA GLU A 87 -25.08 -14.14 -29.69
C GLU A 87 -26.32 -14.97 -30.01
N ALA A 88 -26.35 -16.21 -29.55
CA ALA A 88 -27.53 -17.10 -29.73
C ALA A 88 -28.72 -16.70 -28.86
N GLY A 89 -28.60 -15.70 -28.00
CA GLY A 89 -29.69 -15.21 -27.15
C GLY A 89 -30.00 -16.14 -25.97
N LEU A 90 -29.00 -16.85 -25.45
CA LEU A 90 -29.19 -17.80 -24.35
C LEU A 90 -29.31 -17.14 -22.96
N ILE A 91 -28.78 -15.93 -22.78
CA ILE A 91 -28.74 -15.28 -21.47
C ILE A 91 -30.13 -14.98 -20.91
N PRO A 92 -31.05 -14.27 -21.63
CA PRO A 92 -32.37 -13.99 -21.06
C PRO A 92 -33.16 -15.22 -20.63
N PRO A 93 -33.26 -16.31 -21.44
CA PRO A 93 -33.94 -17.52 -20.99
C PRO A 93 -33.29 -18.18 -19.78
N LEU A 94 -31.97 -18.21 -19.71
CA LEU A 94 -31.24 -18.75 -18.55
C LEU A 94 -31.56 -17.95 -17.28
N ILE A 95 -31.60 -16.63 -17.38
CA ILE A 95 -31.93 -15.77 -16.23
C ILE A 95 -33.36 -16.02 -15.75
N GLN A 96 -34.30 -16.24 -16.65
CA GLN A 96 -35.67 -16.61 -16.26
C GLN A 96 -35.73 -17.94 -15.51
N LEU A 97 -34.88 -18.91 -15.88
CA LEU A 97 -34.79 -20.20 -15.19
C LEU A 97 -34.32 -20.08 -13.74
N LEU A 98 -33.67 -18.99 -13.37
CA LEU A 98 -33.28 -18.73 -11.99
C LEU A 98 -34.51 -18.56 -11.06
N ASN A 99 -35.69 -18.36 -11.60
CA ASN A 99 -36.93 -18.33 -10.84
C ASN A 99 -37.56 -19.71 -10.60
N SER A 100 -36.92 -20.76 -11.10
CA SER A 100 -37.39 -22.15 -10.92
C SER A 100 -37.27 -22.60 -9.47
N THR A 101 -38.17 -23.51 -9.08
CA THR A 101 -38.09 -24.20 -7.78
C THR A 101 -37.39 -25.55 -7.87
N ASP A 102 -37.06 -26.01 -9.06
CA ASP A 102 -36.34 -27.25 -9.30
C ASP A 102 -34.85 -27.03 -9.08
N GLN A 103 -34.27 -27.75 -8.11
CA GLN A 103 -32.86 -27.60 -7.75
C GLN A 103 -31.91 -27.97 -8.89
N GLU A 104 -32.24 -28.99 -9.69
CA GLU A 104 -31.40 -29.39 -10.83
C GLU A 104 -31.39 -28.29 -11.92
N VAL A 105 -32.54 -27.68 -12.18
CA VAL A 105 -32.63 -26.55 -13.11
C VAL A 105 -31.77 -25.38 -12.61
N LEU A 106 -31.88 -25.03 -11.34
CA LEU A 106 -31.08 -23.95 -10.73
C LEU A 106 -29.59 -24.23 -10.79
N LEU A 107 -29.20 -25.48 -10.49
CA LEU A 107 -27.79 -25.89 -10.51
C LEU A 107 -27.18 -25.75 -11.90
N GLN A 108 -27.84 -26.32 -12.91
CA GLN A 108 -27.32 -26.27 -14.28
C GLN A 108 -27.36 -24.87 -14.87
N THR A 109 -28.38 -24.08 -14.55
CA THR A 109 -28.49 -22.70 -14.96
C THR A 109 -27.36 -21.85 -14.36
N GLY A 110 -27.08 -22.02 -13.08
CA GLY A 110 -25.98 -21.34 -12.40
C GLY A 110 -24.62 -21.70 -13.00
N ARG A 111 -24.40 -22.97 -13.31
CA ARG A 111 -23.19 -23.45 -14.00
C ARG A 111 -23.05 -22.80 -15.38
N ALA A 112 -24.14 -22.77 -16.16
CA ALA A 112 -24.14 -22.20 -17.50
C ALA A 112 -23.79 -20.71 -17.46
N LEU A 113 -24.46 -19.95 -16.61
CA LEU A 113 -24.20 -18.51 -16.47
C LEU A 113 -22.79 -18.23 -15.96
N GLY A 114 -22.32 -18.98 -15.00
CA GLY A 114 -20.97 -18.83 -14.46
C GLY A 114 -19.89 -19.10 -15.51
N ASN A 115 -20.06 -20.15 -16.31
CA ASN A 115 -19.11 -20.48 -17.37
C ASN A 115 -19.13 -19.46 -18.51
N ILE A 116 -20.29 -18.93 -18.86
CA ILE A 116 -20.41 -17.87 -19.88
C ILE A 116 -19.71 -16.58 -19.41
N CYS A 117 -19.75 -16.28 -18.11
CA CYS A 117 -19.11 -15.08 -17.54
C CYS A 117 -17.61 -15.25 -17.35
N TYR A 118 -17.08 -16.47 -17.38
CA TYR A 118 -15.67 -16.72 -17.09
C TYR A 118 -14.78 -16.08 -18.17
N ASP A 119 -13.97 -15.12 -17.76
CA ASP A 119 -13.04 -14.39 -18.63
C ASP A 119 -13.70 -13.88 -19.94
N SER A 120 -14.97 -13.44 -19.84
CA SER A 120 -15.76 -12.98 -20.98
C SER A 120 -16.48 -11.65 -20.67
N HIS A 121 -15.99 -10.58 -21.26
CA HIS A 121 -16.62 -9.29 -21.11
C HIS A 121 -18.05 -9.26 -21.67
N GLU A 122 -18.28 -9.90 -22.83
CA GLU A 122 -19.61 -10.00 -23.45
C GLU A 122 -20.59 -10.75 -22.54
N GLY A 123 -20.14 -11.88 -21.96
CA GLY A 123 -20.96 -12.68 -21.04
C GLY A 123 -21.36 -11.90 -19.80
N ARG A 124 -20.42 -11.23 -19.18
CA ARG A 124 -20.67 -10.39 -18.00
C ARG A 124 -21.63 -9.25 -18.29
N SER A 125 -21.44 -8.56 -19.41
CA SER A 125 -22.30 -7.47 -19.83
C SER A 125 -23.73 -7.94 -20.09
N ALA A 126 -23.90 -9.08 -20.75
CA ALA A 126 -25.22 -9.64 -21.04
C ALA A 126 -25.96 -10.05 -19.75
N VAL A 127 -25.26 -10.65 -18.79
CA VAL A 127 -25.83 -11.02 -17.49
C VAL A 127 -26.19 -9.76 -16.68
N ASP A 128 -25.35 -8.72 -16.73
CA ASP A 128 -25.61 -7.44 -16.07
C ASP A 128 -26.89 -6.78 -16.62
N LEU A 129 -27.01 -6.70 -17.92
CA LEU A 129 -28.18 -6.12 -18.58
C LEU A 129 -29.47 -6.88 -18.25
N ALA A 130 -29.39 -8.19 -18.07
CA ALA A 130 -30.54 -9.03 -17.74
C ALA A 130 -30.84 -9.10 -16.23
N GLY A 131 -30.01 -8.48 -15.38
CA GLY A 131 -30.21 -8.45 -13.93
C GLY A 131 -29.93 -9.77 -13.23
N GLY A 132 -29.11 -10.64 -13.81
CA GLY A 132 -28.87 -11.98 -13.27
C GLY A 132 -28.15 -12.02 -11.92
N ALA A 133 -27.22 -11.10 -11.69
CA ALA A 133 -26.46 -11.07 -10.43
C ALA A 133 -27.38 -10.80 -9.23
N GLN A 134 -28.35 -9.91 -9.36
CA GLN A 134 -29.31 -9.60 -8.31
C GLN A 134 -30.10 -10.85 -7.89
N ILE A 135 -30.57 -11.63 -8.87
CA ILE A 135 -31.37 -12.84 -8.61
C ILE A 135 -30.52 -13.90 -7.90
N VAL A 136 -29.28 -14.10 -8.37
CA VAL A 136 -28.36 -15.07 -7.74
C VAL A 136 -28.02 -14.64 -6.30
N ALA A 137 -27.79 -13.35 -6.08
CA ALA A 137 -27.54 -12.83 -4.73
C ALA A 137 -28.73 -13.10 -3.81
N GLU A 138 -29.95 -12.91 -4.28
CA GLU A 138 -31.17 -13.20 -3.51
C GLU A 138 -31.31 -14.68 -3.19
N HIS A 139 -30.96 -15.58 -4.11
CA HIS A 139 -30.94 -17.01 -3.86
C HIS A 139 -29.94 -17.37 -2.75
N ILE A 140 -28.75 -16.80 -2.79
CA ILE A 140 -27.74 -17.04 -1.74
C ILE A 140 -28.28 -16.56 -0.39
N LYS A 141 -28.91 -15.40 -0.34
CA LYS A 141 -29.51 -14.86 0.90
C LYS A 141 -30.60 -15.74 1.46
N SER A 142 -31.37 -16.43 0.63
CA SER A 142 -32.44 -17.33 1.08
C SER A 142 -31.93 -18.71 1.47
N LEU A 143 -30.79 -19.17 0.92
CA LEU A 143 -30.31 -20.55 1.04
C LEU A 143 -29.09 -20.71 1.96
N TYR A 144 -28.45 -19.63 2.37
CA TYR A 144 -27.15 -19.71 3.05
C TYR A 144 -27.14 -20.51 4.37
N GLN A 145 -28.29 -20.64 5.04
CA GLN A 145 -28.40 -21.36 6.31
C GLN A 145 -28.60 -22.88 6.15
N ASN A 146 -28.99 -23.34 4.99
CA ASN A 146 -29.30 -24.74 4.76
C ASN A 146 -28.02 -25.54 4.48
N THR A 147 -27.72 -26.49 5.36
CA THR A 147 -26.50 -27.31 5.32
C THR A 147 -26.67 -28.67 4.59
N GLU A 148 -27.79 -28.91 3.95
CA GLU A 148 -27.98 -30.13 3.17
C GLU A 148 -26.98 -30.20 1.98
N PRO A 149 -26.43 -31.39 1.67
CA PRO A 149 -25.41 -31.50 0.62
C PRO A 149 -25.82 -30.94 -0.74
N GLU A 150 -27.08 -31.15 -1.13
CA GLU A 150 -27.61 -30.63 -2.41
C GLU A 150 -27.69 -29.13 -2.42
N ASN A 151 -28.05 -28.51 -1.29
CA ASN A 151 -28.10 -27.09 -1.14
C ASN A 151 -26.69 -26.49 -1.13
N GLU A 152 -25.74 -27.13 -0.47
CA GLU A 152 -24.34 -26.67 -0.46
C GLU A 152 -23.73 -26.70 -1.86
N LYS A 153 -24.09 -27.72 -2.68
CA LYS A 153 -23.67 -27.80 -4.06
C LYS A 153 -24.19 -26.62 -4.88
N LEU A 154 -25.46 -26.28 -4.67
CA LEU A 154 -26.11 -25.13 -5.33
C LEU A 154 -25.46 -23.81 -4.90
N LEU A 155 -25.20 -23.63 -3.61
CA LEU A 155 -24.50 -22.46 -3.08
C LEU A 155 -23.10 -22.31 -3.68
N THR A 156 -22.37 -23.42 -3.83
CA THR A 156 -21.04 -23.43 -4.45
C THR A 156 -21.09 -22.90 -5.88
N VAL A 157 -22.07 -23.36 -6.65
CA VAL A 157 -22.26 -22.92 -8.04
C VAL A 157 -22.63 -21.44 -8.10
N PHE A 158 -23.53 -20.97 -7.25
CA PHE A 158 -23.95 -19.57 -7.23
C PHE A 158 -22.81 -18.64 -6.80
N CYS A 159 -22.03 -19.00 -5.79
CA CYS A 159 -20.85 -18.24 -5.40
C CYS A 159 -19.82 -18.19 -6.53
N GLY A 160 -19.61 -19.32 -7.21
CA GLY A 160 -18.73 -19.38 -8.38
C GLY A 160 -19.21 -18.50 -9.54
N MET A 161 -20.52 -18.44 -9.74
CA MET A 161 -21.13 -17.58 -10.77
C MET A 161 -20.87 -16.10 -10.45
N LEU A 162 -21.12 -15.68 -9.21
CA LEU A 162 -20.86 -14.28 -8.81
C LEU A 162 -19.38 -13.94 -8.90
N MET A 163 -18.50 -14.87 -8.56
CA MET A 163 -17.06 -14.69 -8.71
C MET A 163 -16.66 -14.46 -10.17
N ASN A 164 -17.11 -15.35 -11.08
CA ASN A 164 -16.79 -15.22 -12.51
C ASN A 164 -17.40 -13.94 -13.12
N TYR A 165 -18.58 -13.55 -12.65
CA TYR A 165 -19.25 -12.33 -13.07
C TYR A 165 -18.48 -11.07 -12.71
N SER A 166 -17.83 -11.03 -11.53
CA SER A 166 -17.17 -9.85 -11.00
C SER A 166 -15.65 -9.85 -11.13
N ASN A 167 -15.05 -10.95 -11.58
CA ASN A 167 -13.59 -11.06 -11.64
C ASN A 167 -12.97 -9.97 -12.54
N ASP A 168 -11.91 -9.31 -12.04
CA ASP A 168 -11.19 -8.23 -12.73
C ASP A 168 -12.10 -7.10 -13.26
N ASN A 169 -13.20 -6.82 -12.56
CA ASN A 169 -14.14 -5.78 -12.98
C ASN A 169 -14.63 -4.97 -11.78
N ASP A 170 -14.04 -3.81 -11.58
CA ASP A 170 -14.33 -2.93 -10.43
C ASP A 170 -15.81 -2.51 -10.36
N SER A 171 -16.41 -2.22 -11.51
CA SER A 171 -17.81 -1.78 -11.59
C SER A 171 -18.76 -2.89 -11.12
N LEU A 172 -18.55 -4.12 -11.58
CA LEU A 172 -19.39 -5.26 -11.20
C LEU A 172 -19.13 -5.68 -9.75
N GLN A 173 -17.90 -5.57 -9.27
CA GLN A 173 -17.57 -5.78 -7.86
C GLN A 173 -18.29 -4.77 -6.97
N ALA A 174 -18.26 -3.49 -7.33
CA ALA A 174 -18.99 -2.45 -6.62
C ALA A 174 -20.49 -2.72 -6.59
N GLN A 175 -21.05 -3.22 -7.67
CA GLN A 175 -22.45 -3.61 -7.76
C GLN A 175 -22.79 -4.71 -6.74
N LEU A 176 -21.97 -5.76 -6.66
CA LEU A 176 -22.17 -6.83 -5.68
C LEU A 176 -22.04 -6.34 -4.24
N ILE A 177 -21.10 -5.47 -3.97
CA ILE A 177 -20.93 -4.85 -2.65
C ILE A 177 -22.20 -4.08 -2.27
N ASN A 178 -22.76 -3.30 -3.19
CA ASN A 178 -23.98 -2.54 -2.97
C ASN A 178 -25.21 -3.42 -2.78
N MET A 179 -25.23 -4.64 -3.32
CA MET A 179 -26.28 -5.63 -3.10
C MET A 179 -26.25 -6.23 -1.70
N GLY A 180 -25.20 -6.00 -0.91
CA GLY A 180 -25.05 -6.52 0.44
C GLY A 180 -24.70 -8.00 0.48
N VAL A 181 -23.94 -8.52 -0.49
CA VAL A 181 -23.55 -9.94 -0.51
C VAL A 181 -22.50 -10.28 0.55
N ILE A 182 -21.67 -9.31 0.95
CA ILE A 182 -20.55 -9.55 1.88
C ILE A 182 -21.03 -10.12 3.22
N PRO A 183 -21.98 -9.49 3.94
CA PRO A 183 -22.44 -10.05 5.20
C PRO A 183 -23.01 -11.47 5.08
N THR A 184 -23.72 -11.74 4.00
CA THR A 184 -24.29 -13.08 3.76
C THR A 184 -23.19 -14.12 3.51
N LEU A 185 -22.21 -13.80 2.68
CA LEU A 185 -21.10 -14.70 2.37
C LEU A 185 -20.23 -14.97 3.61
N VAL A 186 -20.04 -14.00 4.48
CA VAL A 186 -19.28 -14.18 5.73
C VAL A 186 -20.02 -15.16 6.65
N LYS A 187 -21.33 -15.01 6.81
CA LYS A 187 -22.15 -15.95 7.59
C LYS A 187 -22.13 -17.35 6.97
N LEU A 188 -22.23 -17.42 5.66
CA LEU A 188 -22.17 -18.67 4.91
C LEU A 188 -20.83 -19.39 5.15
N LEU A 189 -19.72 -18.68 5.13
CA LEU A 189 -18.40 -19.24 5.40
C LEU A 189 -18.36 -19.90 6.79
N GLY A 190 -18.90 -19.26 7.80
CA GLY A 190 -18.95 -19.81 9.17
C GLY A 190 -19.82 -21.04 9.28
N ILE A 191 -20.99 -21.04 8.65
CA ILE A 191 -21.95 -22.15 8.70
C ILE A 191 -21.46 -23.38 7.94
N HIS A 192 -20.84 -23.17 6.76
CA HIS A 192 -20.44 -24.25 5.83
C HIS A 192 -18.94 -24.53 5.85
N SER A 193 -18.26 -24.23 6.94
CA SER A 193 -16.80 -24.41 7.04
C SER A 193 -16.32 -25.85 6.84
N HIS A 194 -17.19 -26.83 7.00
CA HIS A 194 -16.91 -28.25 6.75
C HIS A 194 -16.87 -28.61 5.25
N ASN A 195 -17.50 -27.81 4.39
CA ASN A 195 -17.53 -28.03 2.95
C ASN A 195 -16.36 -27.32 2.27
N THR A 196 -15.37 -28.08 1.84
CA THR A 196 -14.14 -27.54 1.24
C THR A 196 -14.40 -26.75 -0.04
N ALA A 197 -15.21 -27.28 -0.95
CA ALA A 197 -15.50 -26.62 -2.23
C ALA A 197 -16.20 -25.28 -2.04
N LEU A 198 -17.20 -25.22 -1.18
CA LEU A 198 -17.93 -23.99 -0.89
C LEU A 198 -17.05 -22.96 -0.18
N THR A 199 -16.23 -23.42 0.77
CA THR A 199 -15.26 -22.57 1.47
C THR A 199 -14.27 -21.93 0.50
N GLU A 200 -13.71 -22.70 -0.41
CA GLU A 200 -12.78 -22.20 -1.42
C GLU A 200 -13.42 -21.14 -2.33
N MET A 201 -14.67 -21.36 -2.75
CA MET A 201 -15.40 -20.39 -3.55
C MET A 201 -15.64 -19.08 -2.80
N CYS A 202 -16.00 -19.17 -1.52
CA CYS A 202 -16.13 -17.97 -0.68
C CYS A 202 -14.82 -17.21 -0.56
N LEU A 203 -13.71 -17.89 -0.34
CA LEU A 203 -12.40 -17.27 -0.21
C LEU A 203 -11.99 -16.54 -1.49
N ILE A 204 -12.22 -17.13 -2.65
CA ILE A 204 -11.91 -16.50 -3.93
C ILE A 204 -12.80 -15.28 -4.14
N ALA A 205 -14.09 -15.37 -3.83
CA ALA A 205 -15.01 -14.25 -3.91
C ALA A 205 -14.58 -13.09 -2.98
N PHE A 206 -14.17 -13.40 -1.75
CA PHE A 206 -13.67 -12.39 -0.82
C PHE A 206 -12.39 -11.73 -1.31
N GLY A 207 -11.46 -12.51 -1.87
CA GLY A 207 -10.23 -11.98 -2.45
C GLY A 207 -10.51 -10.95 -3.54
N ASN A 208 -11.46 -11.24 -4.41
CA ASN A 208 -11.86 -10.33 -5.47
C ASN A 208 -12.53 -9.06 -4.91
N LEU A 209 -13.45 -9.20 -3.97
CA LEU A 209 -14.21 -8.07 -3.42
C LEU A 209 -13.36 -7.21 -2.49
N ALA A 210 -12.40 -7.79 -1.78
CA ALA A 210 -11.55 -7.09 -0.82
C ALA A 210 -10.58 -6.10 -1.46
N GLU A 211 -10.35 -6.20 -2.77
CA GLU A 211 -9.49 -5.25 -3.50
C GLU A 211 -10.09 -3.84 -3.53
N LEU A 212 -11.42 -3.73 -3.51
CA LEU A 212 -12.09 -2.43 -3.50
C LEU A 212 -12.16 -1.85 -2.09
N GLU A 213 -11.75 -0.59 -1.96
CA GLU A 213 -11.76 0.12 -0.67
C GLU A 213 -13.15 0.14 -0.02
N SER A 214 -14.19 0.33 -0.84
CA SER A 214 -15.58 0.36 -0.36
C SER A 214 -16.05 -0.95 0.30
N SER A 215 -15.41 -2.08 -0.02
CA SER A 215 -15.75 -3.37 0.58
C SER A 215 -15.26 -3.50 2.02
N LYS A 216 -14.17 -2.83 2.36
CA LYS A 216 -13.48 -3.01 3.65
C LYS A 216 -14.35 -2.56 4.83
N GLU A 217 -15.13 -1.52 4.66
CA GLU A 217 -16.09 -1.07 5.68
C GLU A 217 -17.16 -2.13 5.94
N GLN A 218 -17.68 -2.76 4.91
CA GLN A 218 -18.65 -3.85 5.06
C GLN A 218 -18.03 -5.06 5.74
N PHE A 219 -16.84 -5.47 5.33
CA PHE A 219 -16.12 -6.55 5.99
C PHE A 219 -15.87 -6.26 7.46
N ALA A 220 -15.52 -5.01 7.80
CA ALA A 220 -15.25 -4.60 9.17
C ALA A 220 -16.46 -4.75 10.09
N SER A 221 -17.68 -4.68 9.57
CA SER A 221 -18.91 -4.86 10.35
C SER A 221 -19.38 -6.32 10.45
N THR A 222 -18.58 -7.26 9.91
CA THR A 222 -18.86 -8.70 9.94
C THR A 222 -17.89 -9.44 10.86
N SER A 223 -18.11 -10.73 11.05
CA SER A 223 -17.20 -11.62 11.78
C SER A 223 -16.09 -12.21 10.92
N ILE A 224 -15.73 -11.55 9.82
CA ILE A 224 -14.74 -12.08 8.87
C ILE A 224 -13.40 -12.43 9.53
N ALA A 225 -12.93 -11.60 10.44
CA ALA A 225 -11.65 -11.82 11.12
C ALA A 225 -11.67 -13.13 11.90
N GLU A 226 -12.71 -13.37 12.68
CA GLU A 226 -12.87 -14.59 13.48
C GLU A 226 -12.99 -15.82 12.58
N GLU A 227 -13.75 -15.71 11.50
CA GLU A 227 -13.97 -16.84 10.57
C GLU A 227 -12.69 -17.21 9.82
N LEU A 228 -11.94 -16.21 9.36
CA LEU A 228 -10.67 -16.47 8.65
C LEU A 228 -9.61 -17.09 9.57
N VAL A 229 -9.51 -16.59 10.80
CA VAL A 229 -8.56 -17.15 11.78
C VAL A 229 -8.94 -18.58 12.14
N ARG A 230 -10.21 -18.84 12.40
CA ARG A 230 -10.71 -20.19 12.71
C ARG A 230 -10.41 -21.14 11.56
N LEU A 231 -10.67 -20.71 10.34
CA LEU A 231 -10.40 -21.50 9.15
C LEU A 231 -8.90 -21.77 8.97
N PHE A 232 -8.07 -20.77 9.19
CA PHE A 232 -6.60 -20.89 9.10
C PHE A 232 -6.06 -21.93 10.09
N GLN A 233 -6.56 -21.92 11.31
CA GLN A 233 -6.13 -22.85 12.36
C GLN A 233 -6.38 -24.32 12.00
N LYS A 234 -7.37 -24.59 11.16
CA LYS A 234 -7.73 -25.93 10.70
C LYS A 234 -6.89 -26.42 9.53
N GLN A 235 -6.16 -25.53 8.85
CA GLN A 235 -5.42 -25.89 7.64
C GLN A 235 -4.03 -26.41 7.95
N THR A 236 -3.64 -27.46 7.23
CA THR A 236 -2.29 -28.05 7.30
C THR A 236 -1.57 -27.97 5.95
N GLU A 237 -2.30 -27.77 4.86
CA GLU A 237 -1.74 -27.70 3.50
C GLU A 237 -1.33 -26.27 3.13
N HIS A 238 -0.18 -26.11 2.48
CA HIS A 238 0.36 -24.83 2.05
C HIS A 238 -0.60 -24.07 1.12
N GLU A 239 -1.19 -24.75 0.15
CA GLU A 239 -2.08 -24.12 -0.83
C GLU A 239 -3.31 -23.50 -0.18
N LYS A 240 -3.88 -24.16 0.81
CA LYS A 240 -5.07 -23.66 1.51
C LYS A 240 -4.74 -22.48 2.41
N LYS A 241 -3.57 -22.51 3.08
CA LYS A 241 -3.08 -21.37 3.85
C LYS A 241 -2.85 -20.17 2.94
N GLU A 242 -2.29 -20.38 1.75
CA GLU A 242 -2.03 -19.34 0.77
C GLU A 242 -3.33 -18.66 0.32
N MET A 243 -4.38 -19.42 0.08
CA MET A 243 -5.70 -18.88 -0.27
C MET A 243 -6.23 -17.93 0.81
N ILE A 244 -6.05 -18.30 2.08
CA ILE A 244 -6.48 -17.47 3.20
C ILE A 244 -5.62 -16.20 3.29
N PHE A 245 -4.31 -16.33 3.08
CA PHE A 245 -3.41 -15.16 3.04
C PHE A 245 -3.79 -14.16 1.96
N GLU A 246 -4.20 -14.62 0.80
CA GLU A 246 -4.64 -13.75 -0.30
C GLU A 246 -5.87 -12.90 0.07
N VAL A 247 -6.72 -13.43 0.94
CA VAL A 247 -7.88 -12.68 1.47
C VAL A 247 -7.45 -11.74 2.60
N LEU A 248 -6.58 -12.21 3.49
CA LEU A 248 -6.12 -11.44 4.64
C LEU A 248 -5.34 -10.20 4.25
N ALA A 249 -4.47 -10.28 3.25
CA ALA A 249 -3.58 -9.19 2.89
C ALA A 249 -4.33 -7.88 2.53
N PRO A 250 -5.31 -7.88 1.61
CA PRO A 250 -6.06 -6.65 1.33
C PRO A 250 -6.94 -6.21 2.49
N LEU A 251 -7.55 -7.12 3.25
CA LEU A 251 -8.37 -6.78 4.40
C LEU A 251 -7.56 -6.15 5.52
N ALA A 252 -6.33 -6.61 5.73
CA ALA A 252 -5.44 -6.10 6.77
C ALA A 252 -4.90 -4.69 6.49
N GLU A 253 -5.19 -4.10 5.33
CA GLU A 253 -4.91 -2.70 5.06
C GLU A 253 -5.83 -1.76 5.86
N ASN A 254 -7.01 -2.23 6.24
CA ASN A 254 -7.98 -1.46 7.03
C ASN A 254 -7.66 -1.56 8.53
N ASP A 255 -7.57 -0.42 9.21
CA ASP A 255 -7.15 -0.36 10.61
C ASP A 255 -8.13 -1.07 11.57
N VAL A 256 -9.44 -0.98 11.32
CA VAL A 256 -10.45 -1.66 12.15
C VAL A 256 -10.28 -3.18 12.01
N ILE A 257 -10.08 -3.66 10.79
CA ILE A 257 -9.89 -5.10 10.53
C ILE A 257 -8.57 -5.59 11.13
N LYS A 258 -7.49 -4.77 11.08
CA LYS A 258 -6.22 -5.11 11.76
C LYS A 258 -6.46 -5.43 13.24
N LEU A 259 -7.19 -4.58 13.92
CA LEU A 259 -7.48 -4.79 15.34
C LEU A 259 -8.32 -6.05 15.55
N GLN A 260 -9.34 -6.26 14.73
CA GLN A 260 -10.18 -7.46 14.80
C GLN A 260 -9.39 -8.74 14.58
N LEU A 261 -8.44 -8.73 13.62
CA LEU A 261 -7.56 -9.89 13.35
C LEU A 261 -6.64 -10.18 14.52
N VAL A 262 -6.09 -9.15 15.14
CA VAL A 262 -5.26 -9.29 16.35
C VAL A 262 -6.08 -9.90 17.48
N GLU A 263 -7.29 -9.40 17.72
CA GLU A 263 -8.19 -9.91 18.77
C GLU A 263 -8.65 -11.35 18.49
N ALA A 264 -8.78 -11.72 17.24
CA ALA A 264 -9.15 -13.09 16.84
C ALA A 264 -8.00 -14.11 16.97
N GLY A 265 -6.78 -13.66 17.22
CA GLY A 265 -5.63 -14.56 17.40
C GLY A 265 -4.83 -14.85 16.14
N LEU A 266 -4.92 -14.00 15.11
CA LEU A 266 -4.14 -14.19 13.88
C LEU A 266 -2.63 -14.20 14.15
N VAL A 267 -2.18 -13.38 15.09
CA VAL A 267 -0.76 -13.19 15.36
C VAL A 267 -0.08 -14.49 15.77
N GLU A 268 -0.73 -15.27 16.61
CA GLU A 268 -0.24 -16.58 17.06
C GLU A 268 -0.10 -17.53 15.86
N CYS A 269 -1.06 -17.50 14.94
CA CYS A 269 -1.01 -18.28 13.69
C CYS A 269 0.17 -17.88 12.82
N LEU A 270 0.42 -16.58 12.69
CA LEU A 270 1.53 -16.07 11.90
C LEU A 270 2.89 -16.44 12.51
N LEU A 271 3.03 -16.32 13.82
CA LEU A 271 4.24 -16.72 14.52
C LEU A 271 4.53 -18.22 14.35
N GLU A 272 3.50 -19.04 14.36
CA GLU A 272 3.64 -20.49 14.13
C GLU A 272 4.11 -20.78 12.70
N VAL A 273 3.52 -20.10 11.70
CA VAL A 273 3.98 -20.23 10.31
C VAL A 273 5.44 -19.84 10.17
N VAL A 274 5.85 -18.74 10.77
CA VAL A 274 7.25 -18.30 10.75
C VAL A 274 8.16 -19.39 11.38
N ALA A 275 7.78 -19.93 12.51
CA ALA A 275 8.58 -20.97 13.20
C ALA A 275 8.71 -22.23 12.36
N GLN A 276 7.68 -22.61 11.62
CA GLN A 276 7.68 -23.82 10.79
C GLN A 276 8.44 -23.65 9.48
N THR A 277 8.53 -22.42 8.95
CA THR A 277 9.05 -22.16 7.60
C THR A 277 10.46 -21.54 7.59
N VAL A 278 10.95 -21.03 8.71
CA VAL A 278 12.22 -20.29 8.77
C VAL A 278 13.42 -21.12 8.31
N ASP A 279 13.44 -22.40 8.62
CA ASP A 279 14.55 -23.29 8.25
C ASP A 279 14.27 -24.09 6.97
N GLY A 280 13.13 -23.85 6.33
CA GLY A 280 12.74 -24.53 5.09
C GLY A 280 13.48 -23.99 3.88
N GLU A 281 13.93 -24.92 3.02
CA GLU A 281 14.64 -24.58 1.78
C GLU A 281 13.75 -24.60 0.55
N ARG A 282 12.52 -25.12 0.68
CA ARG A 282 11.57 -25.18 -0.43
C ARG A 282 11.03 -23.79 -0.76
N GLU A 283 10.72 -23.57 -2.04
CA GLU A 283 10.13 -22.30 -2.51
C GLU A 283 8.84 -21.96 -1.76
N GLU A 284 8.03 -22.95 -1.45
CA GLU A 284 6.79 -22.80 -0.68
C GLU A 284 7.04 -22.27 0.73
N ASP A 285 8.08 -22.77 1.40
CA ASP A 285 8.45 -22.33 2.74
C ASP A 285 8.96 -20.89 2.72
N ILE A 286 9.78 -20.56 1.74
CA ILE A 286 10.31 -19.20 1.55
C ILE A 286 9.18 -18.21 1.29
N ALA A 287 8.24 -18.58 0.42
CA ALA A 287 7.10 -17.74 0.09
C ALA A 287 6.18 -17.52 1.31
N GLN A 288 5.90 -18.56 2.09
CA GLN A 288 5.06 -18.44 3.28
C GLN A 288 5.71 -17.67 4.41
N LEU A 289 7.02 -17.83 4.60
CA LEU A 289 7.76 -17.03 5.56
C LEU A 289 7.64 -15.54 5.23
N LYS A 290 7.82 -15.21 3.96
CA LYS A 290 7.66 -13.82 3.49
C LYS A 290 6.25 -13.32 3.73
N THR A 291 5.24 -14.06 3.31
CA THR A 291 3.84 -13.67 3.46
C THR A 291 3.46 -13.48 4.93
N ALA A 292 3.80 -14.42 5.79
CA ALA A 292 3.46 -14.36 7.21
C ALA A 292 4.16 -13.20 7.92
N SER A 293 5.45 -13.01 7.65
CA SER A 293 6.21 -11.92 8.27
C SER A 293 5.79 -10.55 7.75
N ASP A 294 5.48 -10.42 6.46
CA ASP A 294 4.97 -9.16 5.88
C ASP A 294 3.60 -8.82 6.45
N LEU A 295 2.73 -9.79 6.62
CA LEU A 295 1.41 -9.58 7.22
C LEU A 295 1.53 -9.16 8.68
N MET A 296 2.45 -9.75 9.42
CA MET A 296 2.74 -9.34 10.80
C MET A 296 3.12 -7.85 10.86
N VAL A 297 4.01 -7.41 9.99
CA VAL A 297 4.44 -6.01 9.90
C VAL A 297 3.26 -5.10 9.54
N LEU A 298 2.40 -5.54 8.62
CA LEU A 298 1.20 -4.80 8.21
C LEU A 298 0.23 -4.58 9.39
N LEU A 299 0.04 -5.59 10.23
CA LEU A 299 -0.81 -5.47 11.42
C LEU A 299 -0.29 -4.41 12.41
N LEU A 300 1.00 -4.12 12.39
CA LEU A 300 1.62 -3.11 13.25
C LEU A 300 1.49 -1.68 12.72
N LEU A 301 0.97 -1.50 11.51
CA LEU A 301 0.73 -0.17 10.93
C LEU A 301 -0.49 0.54 11.52
N GLY A 302 -1.45 -0.19 12.08
CA GLY A 302 -2.57 0.41 12.81
C GLY A 302 -2.13 0.79 14.23
N ASP A 303 -2.48 1.98 14.69
CA ASP A 303 -2.04 2.45 16.00
C ASP A 303 -2.59 1.59 17.15
N GLU A 304 -3.87 1.24 17.10
CA GLU A 304 -4.49 0.43 18.15
C GLU A 304 -3.97 -1.02 18.14
N SER A 305 -3.85 -1.64 16.98
CA SER A 305 -3.33 -3.00 16.88
C SER A 305 -1.86 -3.07 17.29
N MET A 306 -1.08 -2.08 16.91
CA MET A 306 0.34 -1.97 17.29
C MET A 306 0.48 -1.85 18.81
N GLN A 307 -0.27 -0.97 19.46
CA GLN A 307 -0.18 -0.78 20.91
C GLN A 307 -0.67 -2.00 21.68
N LYS A 308 -1.67 -2.68 21.18
CA LYS A 308 -2.15 -3.92 21.77
C LYS A 308 -1.09 -5.02 21.76
N LEU A 309 -0.31 -5.11 20.71
CA LEU A 309 0.77 -6.09 20.56
C LEU A 309 2.05 -5.68 21.30
N PHE A 310 2.24 -4.40 21.57
CA PHE A 310 3.38 -3.90 22.34
C PHE A 310 3.22 -4.18 23.83
N GLU A 311 2.06 -3.97 24.39
CA GLU A 311 1.72 -4.17 25.81
C GLU A 311 2.78 -3.59 26.76
N GLY A 312 3.16 -2.33 26.58
CA GLY A 312 4.17 -1.67 27.42
C GLY A 312 5.55 -2.34 27.40
N GLY A 313 5.86 -3.05 26.33
CA GLY A 313 7.11 -3.79 26.17
C GLY A 313 7.07 -5.24 26.63
N LYS A 314 5.93 -5.71 27.14
CA LYS A 314 5.75 -7.08 27.62
C LYS A 314 5.07 -8.00 26.61
N GLY A 315 4.58 -7.45 25.51
CA GLY A 315 3.85 -8.21 24.51
C GLY A 315 4.68 -9.35 23.91
N SER A 316 4.05 -10.52 23.77
CA SER A 316 4.71 -11.71 23.23
C SER A 316 5.18 -11.52 21.79
N VAL A 317 4.41 -10.77 21.00
CA VAL A 317 4.76 -10.44 19.61
C VAL A 317 5.99 -9.53 19.57
N PHE A 318 6.00 -8.49 20.38
CA PHE A 318 7.15 -7.59 20.48
C PHE A 318 8.41 -8.35 20.87
N GLN A 319 8.35 -9.22 21.87
CA GLN A 319 9.48 -10.03 22.31
C GLN A 319 9.94 -11.00 21.21
N ARG A 320 9.02 -11.60 20.48
CA ARG A 320 9.35 -12.51 19.39
C ARG A 320 10.04 -11.78 18.24
N VAL A 321 9.54 -10.61 17.88
CA VAL A 321 10.11 -9.77 16.82
C VAL A 321 11.53 -9.33 17.16
N LEU A 322 11.81 -9.04 18.43
CA LEU A 322 13.16 -8.73 18.88
C LEU A 322 14.13 -9.88 18.57
N SER A 323 13.68 -11.13 18.67
CA SER A 323 14.50 -12.30 18.37
C SER A 323 14.79 -12.48 16.87
N TRP A 324 14.03 -11.83 15.99
CA TRP A 324 14.22 -11.90 14.54
C TRP A 324 15.40 -11.04 14.06
N ILE A 325 15.73 -9.97 14.76
CA ILE A 325 16.79 -9.05 14.36
C ILE A 325 18.17 -9.75 14.31
N PRO A 326 18.59 -10.56 15.29
CA PRO A 326 19.85 -11.28 15.19
C PRO A 326 19.82 -12.56 14.36
N SER A 327 18.69 -12.92 13.76
CA SER A 327 18.55 -14.09 12.89
C SER A 327 19.49 -14.02 11.69
N HIS A 328 19.88 -15.18 11.18
CA HIS A 328 20.65 -15.27 9.93
C HIS A 328 19.75 -15.18 8.68
N ASN A 329 18.44 -15.28 8.84
CA ASN A 329 17.50 -15.18 7.73
C ASN A 329 17.21 -13.71 7.41
N HIS A 330 17.50 -13.30 6.16
CA HIS A 330 17.33 -11.91 5.72
C HIS A 330 15.87 -11.43 5.79
N GLN A 331 14.91 -12.29 5.50
CA GLN A 331 13.48 -11.93 5.59
C GLN A 331 13.08 -11.62 7.04
N LEU A 332 13.57 -12.39 8.01
CA LEU A 332 13.31 -12.13 9.43
C LEU A 332 14.03 -10.88 9.92
N GLN A 333 15.24 -10.64 9.46
CA GLN A 333 15.97 -9.41 9.77
C GLN A 333 15.16 -8.20 9.30
N LEU A 334 14.67 -8.26 8.06
CA LEU A 334 13.84 -7.21 7.46
C LEU A 334 12.55 -7.01 8.25
N ALA A 335 11.81 -8.09 8.50
CA ALA A 335 10.54 -8.04 9.22
C ALA A 335 10.73 -7.52 10.65
N GLY A 336 11.79 -7.96 11.33
CA GLY A 336 12.13 -7.49 12.66
C GLY A 336 12.41 -6.00 12.71
N ALA A 337 13.23 -5.50 11.80
CA ALA A 337 13.57 -4.08 11.73
C ALA A 337 12.34 -3.22 11.38
N LEU A 338 11.52 -3.66 10.41
CA LEU A 338 10.29 -2.95 10.05
C LEU A 338 9.27 -2.95 11.21
N ALA A 339 9.17 -4.06 11.93
CA ALA A 339 8.29 -4.15 13.10
C ALA A 339 8.72 -3.15 14.18
N ILE A 340 10.01 -3.05 14.47
CA ILE A 340 10.51 -2.05 15.42
C ILE A 340 10.24 -0.63 14.93
N ALA A 341 10.42 -0.36 13.65
CA ALA A 341 10.08 0.95 13.08
C ALA A 341 8.60 1.29 13.28
N ASN A 342 7.71 0.30 13.19
CA ASN A 342 6.28 0.49 13.40
C ASN A 342 5.92 0.67 14.88
N PHE A 343 6.51 -0.10 15.79
CA PHE A 343 6.37 0.11 17.24
C PHE A 343 6.90 1.48 17.65
N ALA A 344 7.92 1.99 16.96
CA ALA A 344 8.55 3.28 17.24
C ALA A 344 7.73 4.49 16.72
N ARG A 345 6.51 4.29 16.26
CA ARG A 345 5.59 5.38 15.91
C ARG A 345 4.94 6.04 17.13
N ASN A 346 5.15 5.48 18.30
CA ASN A 346 4.70 6.02 19.59
C ASN A 346 5.91 6.39 20.45
N ASP A 347 5.94 7.61 20.96
CA ASP A 347 7.07 8.14 21.72
C ASP A 347 7.37 7.32 22.99
N GLY A 348 6.34 6.92 23.73
CA GLY A 348 6.50 6.07 24.91
C GLY A 348 7.16 4.74 24.59
N ASN A 349 6.79 4.13 23.49
CA ASN A 349 7.41 2.89 23.00
C ASN A 349 8.88 3.12 22.66
N CYS A 350 9.19 4.23 21.98
CA CYS A 350 10.57 4.59 21.64
C CYS A 350 11.46 4.70 22.87
N ILE A 351 10.96 5.38 23.90
CA ILE A 351 11.69 5.58 25.16
C ILE A 351 11.93 4.22 25.84
N HIS A 352 10.91 3.40 25.93
CA HIS A 352 11.01 2.06 26.51
C HIS A 352 12.01 1.18 25.76
N MET A 353 11.93 1.16 24.43
CA MET A 353 12.81 0.32 23.61
C MET A 353 14.27 0.73 23.71
N VAL A 354 14.56 2.02 23.73
CA VAL A 354 15.95 2.50 23.90
C VAL A 354 16.47 2.12 25.28
N ASP A 355 15.66 2.27 26.32
CA ASP A 355 16.06 1.89 27.68
C ASP A 355 16.32 0.38 27.82
N THR A 356 15.69 -0.45 27.01
CA THR A 356 15.82 -1.92 27.09
C THR A 356 16.83 -2.50 26.08
N GLY A 357 17.57 -1.66 25.36
CA GLY A 357 18.72 -2.10 24.58
C GLY A 357 18.49 -2.39 23.09
N ILE A 358 17.38 -1.88 22.50
CA ILE A 358 17.08 -2.10 21.08
C ILE A 358 18.14 -1.51 20.15
N VAL A 359 18.74 -0.39 20.55
CA VAL A 359 19.73 0.32 19.73
C VAL A 359 20.91 -0.58 19.40
N GLN A 360 21.44 -1.30 20.39
CA GLN A 360 22.58 -2.19 20.18
C GLN A 360 22.26 -3.29 19.16
N LYS A 361 21.07 -3.86 19.23
CA LYS A 361 20.62 -4.89 18.27
C LYS A 361 20.55 -4.37 16.83
N LEU A 362 20.04 -3.16 16.67
CA LEU A 362 19.94 -2.52 15.35
C LEU A 362 21.32 -2.15 14.81
N LEU A 363 22.22 -1.69 15.65
CA LEU A 363 23.59 -1.36 15.24
C LEU A 363 24.36 -2.61 14.81
N GLU A 364 24.22 -3.72 15.52
CA GLU A 364 24.83 -4.99 15.13
C GLU A 364 24.26 -5.49 13.79
N LEU A 365 22.96 -5.30 13.55
CA LEU A 365 22.34 -5.62 12.27
C LEU A 365 22.92 -4.77 11.14
N LEU A 366 23.04 -3.47 11.33
CA LEU A 366 23.63 -2.57 10.34
C LEU A 366 25.10 -2.92 10.07
N ASP A 367 25.89 -3.19 11.09
CA ASP A 367 27.29 -3.56 10.92
C ASP A 367 27.46 -4.81 10.05
N ARG A 368 26.58 -5.81 10.21
CA ARG A 368 26.59 -7.00 9.35
C ARG A 368 26.31 -6.62 7.88
N HIS A 369 25.45 -5.65 7.64
CA HIS A 369 25.05 -5.26 6.27
C HIS A 369 25.92 -4.17 5.64
N VAL A 370 26.96 -3.73 6.30
CA VAL A 370 28.01 -2.93 5.65
C VAL A 370 28.68 -3.74 4.53
N GLU A 371 28.96 -5.01 4.79
CA GLU A 371 29.61 -5.93 3.84
C GLU A 371 28.63 -6.77 3.03
N GLU A 372 27.63 -7.34 3.68
CA GLU A 372 26.60 -8.16 3.00
C GLU A 372 25.74 -7.37 2.02
N GLY A 373 25.56 -6.08 2.28
CA GLY A 373 24.99 -5.16 1.32
C GLY A 373 23.51 -5.30 0.99
N ASN A 374 22.70 -5.92 1.85
CA ASN A 374 21.26 -6.02 1.62
C ASN A 374 20.60 -4.65 1.86
N VAL A 375 20.25 -3.98 0.77
CA VAL A 375 19.70 -2.61 0.77
C VAL A 375 18.37 -2.53 1.53
N THR A 376 17.52 -3.53 1.39
CA THR A 376 16.21 -3.53 2.03
C THR A 376 16.33 -3.60 3.56
N VAL A 377 17.25 -4.41 4.07
CA VAL A 377 17.52 -4.50 5.50
C VAL A 377 18.16 -3.21 6.01
N GLN A 378 19.11 -2.65 5.27
CA GLN A 378 19.74 -1.37 5.61
C GLN A 378 18.69 -0.27 5.78
N HIS A 379 17.80 -0.16 4.81
CA HIS A 379 16.71 0.82 4.81
C HIS A 379 15.78 0.63 6.03
N ALA A 380 15.39 -0.60 6.33
CA ALA A 380 14.50 -0.91 7.44
C ALA A 380 15.15 -0.58 8.80
N ALA A 381 16.39 -0.95 8.98
CA ALA A 381 17.14 -0.69 10.24
C ALA A 381 17.34 0.82 10.45
N LEU A 382 17.68 1.56 9.40
CA LEU A 382 17.80 3.02 9.46
C LEU A 382 16.45 3.68 9.75
N SER A 383 15.36 3.16 9.18
CA SER A 383 14.01 3.66 9.47
C SER A 383 13.66 3.51 10.95
N ALA A 384 14.00 2.36 11.55
CA ALA A 384 13.79 2.12 12.97
C ALA A 384 14.60 3.10 13.82
N LEU A 385 15.87 3.28 13.52
CA LEU A 385 16.73 4.22 14.25
C LEU A 385 16.23 5.66 14.14
N ARG A 386 15.81 6.07 12.95
CA ARG A 386 15.24 7.41 12.74
C ARG A 386 14.05 7.66 13.66
N ASN A 387 13.11 6.72 13.71
CA ASN A 387 11.91 6.85 14.54
C ASN A 387 12.26 6.85 16.04
N LEU A 388 13.17 5.99 16.46
CA LEU A 388 13.64 5.93 17.86
C LEU A 388 14.31 7.23 18.32
N ALA A 389 14.89 7.99 17.39
CA ALA A 389 15.59 9.25 17.68
C ALA A 389 14.66 10.45 17.79
N ILE A 390 13.36 10.30 17.51
CA ILE A 390 12.41 11.43 17.57
C ILE A 390 12.26 11.98 18.99
N PRO A 391 12.05 11.16 20.05
CA PRO A 391 11.96 11.68 21.41
C PRO A 391 13.31 12.27 21.86
N VAL A 392 13.25 13.46 22.45
CA VAL A 392 14.45 14.21 22.88
C VAL A 392 15.31 13.37 23.85
N VAL A 393 14.68 12.68 24.80
CA VAL A 393 15.40 11.90 25.80
C VAL A 393 16.23 10.74 25.20
N ASN A 394 15.87 10.28 24.02
CA ASN A 394 16.58 9.20 23.34
C ASN A 394 17.84 9.69 22.61
N LYS A 395 17.88 10.95 22.19
CA LYS A 395 18.95 11.45 21.32
C LYS A 395 20.35 11.31 21.93
N SER A 396 20.52 11.76 23.16
CA SER A 396 21.81 11.66 23.84
C SER A 396 22.21 10.20 24.09
N LYS A 397 21.27 9.36 24.45
CA LYS A 397 21.49 7.92 24.69
C LYS A 397 21.95 7.21 23.42
N MET A 398 21.26 7.49 22.30
CA MET A 398 21.59 6.90 21.01
C MET A 398 22.96 7.39 20.49
N LEU A 399 23.25 8.67 20.67
CA LEU A 399 24.55 9.24 20.32
C LEU A 399 25.67 8.61 21.14
N SER A 400 25.48 8.42 22.45
CA SER A 400 26.43 7.75 23.32
C SER A 400 26.64 6.27 22.97
N ALA A 401 25.61 5.62 22.43
CA ALA A 401 25.69 4.25 21.97
C ALA A 401 26.44 4.09 20.63
N GLY A 402 26.80 5.18 19.98
CA GLY A 402 27.56 5.16 18.73
C GLY A 402 26.72 5.09 17.46
N VAL A 403 25.45 5.46 17.52
CA VAL A 403 24.55 5.41 16.34
C VAL A 403 25.11 6.22 15.18
N ALA A 404 25.59 7.46 15.44
CA ALA A 404 26.14 8.32 14.38
C ALA A 404 27.31 7.66 13.66
N ASP A 405 28.23 7.03 14.40
CA ASP A 405 29.41 6.40 13.82
C ASP A 405 29.05 5.21 12.93
N VAL A 406 28.07 4.41 13.35
CA VAL A 406 27.63 3.24 12.58
C VAL A 406 26.89 3.65 11.32
N VAL A 407 25.95 4.61 11.41
CA VAL A 407 25.17 5.05 10.24
C VAL A 407 26.05 5.75 9.21
N LEU A 408 27.12 6.43 9.62
CA LEU A 408 28.07 7.06 8.71
C LEU A 408 28.81 6.06 7.80
N LYS A 409 28.86 4.79 8.18
CA LYS A 409 29.43 3.74 7.33
C LYS A 409 28.64 3.56 6.01
N PHE A 410 27.38 4.00 5.98
CA PHE A 410 26.51 3.95 4.79
C PHE A 410 26.58 5.22 3.93
N LEU A 411 27.47 6.15 4.26
CA LEU A 411 27.64 7.40 3.52
C LEU A 411 28.03 7.16 2.05
N GLN A 412 28.67 6.04 1.75
CA GLN A 412 29.08 5.67 0.39
C GLN A 412 27.98 4.95 -0.42
N SER A 413 26.81 4.71 0.19
CA SER A 413 25.71 4.05 -0.50
C SER A 413 25.21 4.89 -1.69
N GLU A 414 25.03 4.21 -2.83
CA GLU A 414 24.46 4.81 -4.04
C GLU A 414 22.94 4.59 -4.14
N MET A 415 22.33 3.99 -3.12
CA MET A 415 20.91 3.65 -3.11
C MET A 415 20.08 4.77 -2.47
N PRO A 416 19.21 5.46 -3.23
CA PRO A 416 18.43 6.58 -2.71
C PRO A 416 17.59 6.27 -1.46
N PRO A 417 16.94 5.10 -1.33
CA PRO A 417 16.20 4.79 -0.09
C PRO A 417 17.08 4.75 1.15
N VAL A 418 18.29 4.22 1.04
CA VAL A 418 19.26 4.18 2.13
C VAL A 418 19.77 5.59 2.44
N GLN A 419 20.12 6.35 1.42
CA GLN A 419 20.55 7.75 1.55
C GLN A 419 19.51 8.60 2.28
N PHE A 420 18.25 8.48 1.89
CA PHE A 420 17.13 9.21 2.48
C PHE A 420 16.99 8.92 3.98
N LYS A 421 17.04 7.65 4.35
CA LYS A 421 16.89 7.23 5.76
C LYS A 421 18.12 7.56 6.59
N LEU A 422 19.32 7.46 6.02
CA LEU A 422 20.56 7.90 6.66
C LEU A 422 20.48 9.39 7.02
N LEU A 423 20.09 10.22 6.06
CA LEU A 423 19.96 11.65 6.25
C LEU A 423 18.92 12.00 7.31
N GLY A 424 17.77 11.37 7.27
CA GLY A 424 16.71 11.55 8.27
C GLY A 424 17.15 11.13 9.66
N THR A 425 17.88 10.04 9.78
CA THR A 425 18.41 9.55 11.06
C THR A 425 19.38 10.56 11.67
N LEU A 426 20.33 11.04 10.88
CA LEU A 426 21.29 12.05 11.36
C LEU A 426 20.59 13.36 11.75
N ARG A 427 19.62 13.79 10.97
CA ARG A 427 18.87 15.01 11.27
C ARG A 427 18.09 14.89 12.57
N MET A 428 17.46 13.74 12.83
CA MET A 428 16.76 13.50 14.09
C MET A 428 17.72 13.47 15.29
N LEU A 429 18.89 12.85 15.13
CA LEU A 429 19.88 12.73 16.21
C LEU A 429 20.45 14.05 16.66
N ILE A 430 20.70 14.98 15.73
CA ILE A 430 21.36 16.26 16.07
C ILE A 430 20.39 17.34 16.52
N ASP A 431 19.10 17.15 16.34
CA ASP A 431 18.09 18.11 16.77
C ASP A 431 18.21 18.35 18.28
N THR A 432 18.41 19.59 18.69
CA THR A 432 18.68 20.02 20.07
C THR A 432 20.00 19.49 20.69
N GLN A 433 20.87 18.88 19.88
CA GLN A 433 22.13 18.27 20.35
C GLN A 433 23.32 19.05 19.76
N ALA A 434 23.70 20.13 20.42
CA ALA A 434 24.73 21.07 19.92
C ALA A 434 26.09 20.40 19.70
N GLU A 435 26.54 19.56 20.62
CA GLU A 435 27.83 18.89 20.53
C GLU A 435 27.88 17.91 19.35
N ALA A 436 26.82 17.12 19.18
CA ALA A 436 26.73 16.19 18.07
C ALA A 436 26.68 16.91 16.72
N ALA A 437 25.90 18.00 16.64
CA ALA A 437 25.84 18.84 15.45
C ALA A 437 27.20 19.45 15.10
N ASP A 438 27.96 19.84 16.11
CA ASP A 438 29.32 20.36 15.93
C ASP A 438 30.27 19.29 15.39
N GLN A 439 30.28 18.12 15.99
CA GLN A 439 31.13 17.00 15.56
C GLN A 439 30.81 16.55 14.14
N LEU A 440 29.54 16.37 13.82
CA LEU A 440 29.12 15.96 12.48
C LEU A 440 29.31 17.08 11.46
N GLY A 441 29.04 18.31 11.83
CA GLY A 441 29.17 19.47 10.95
C GLY A 441 30.61 19.85 10.61
N THR A 442 31.57 19.41 11.41
CA THR A 442 33.01 19.57 11.14
C THR A 442 33.61 18.38 10.40
N ASN A 443 32.83 17.33 10.18
CA ASN A 443 33.25 16.19 9.38
C ASN A 443 33.19 16.55 7.90
N GLY A 444 34.36 16.86 7.32
CA GLY A 444 34.46 17.31 5.92
C GLY A 444 33.93 16.31 4.92
N LYS A 445 34.08 15.01 5.16
CA LYS A 445 33.56 13.94 4.28
C LYS A 445 32.04 13.93 4.26
N LEU A 446 31.40 14.09 5.42
CA LEU A 446 29.95 14.18 5.51
C LEU A 446 29.44 15.40 4.75
N VAL A 447 29.98 16.57 5.01
CA VAL A 447 29.56 17.82 4.37
C VAL A 447 29.75 17.73 2.85
N GLU A 448 30.87 17.22 2.40
CA GLU A 448 31.13 17.01 0.96
C GLU A 448 30.07 16.11 0.32
N ARG A 449 29.72 15.00 0.97
CA ARG A 449 28.71 14.07 0.48
C ARG A 449 27.30 14.70 0.48
N LEU A 450 26.99 15.48 1.50
CA LEU A 450 25.71 16.22 1.56
C LEU A 450 25.57 17.22 0.41
N VAL A 451 26.65 17.91 0.07
CA VAL A 451 26.66 18.85 -1.05
C VAL A 451 26.45 18.12 -2.38
N GLU A 452 27.08 16.96 -2.57
CA GLU A 452 26.84 16.10 -3.74
C GLU A 452 25.36 15.70 -3.84
N TRP A 453 24.76 15.30 -2.74
CA TRP A 453 23.35 14.87 -2.72
C TRP A 453 22.37 16.04 -2.88
N CYS A 454 22.75 17.25 -2.51
CA CYS A 454 21.98 18.46 -2.81
C CYS A 454 21.85 18.71 -4.31
N GLU A 455 22.75 18.16 -5.12
CA GLU A 455 22.74 18.27 -6.58
C GLU A 455 22.01 17.11 -7.26
N ALA A 456 21.51 16.13 -6.50
CA ALA A 456 20.82 14.94 -7.01
C ALA A 456 19.38 15.25 -7.43
N LYS A 457 19.21 15.92 -8.58
CA LYS A 457 17.90 16.38 -9.08
C LYS A 457 16.90 15.24 -9.34
N ASP A 458 17.39 14.04 -9.61
CA ASP A 458 16.55 12.87 -9.91
C ASP A 458 15.87 12.29 -8.65
N HIS A 459 16.33 12.69 -7.46
CA HIS A 459 15.85 12.17 -6.17
C HIS A 459 15.52 13.34 -5.23
N ALA A 460 14.33 13.89 -5.42
CA ALA A 460 13.87 15.07 -4.67
C ALA A 460 13.89 14.85 -3.15
N GLY A 461 13.59 13.66 -2.67
CA GLY A 461 13.63 13.34 -1.24
C GLY A 461 15.03 13.40 -0.65
N VAL A 462 16.00 12.82 -1.36
CA VAL A 462 17.42 12.86 -0.94
C VAL A 462 17.95 14.30 -0.98
N MET A 463 17.67 15.02 -2.05
CA MET A 463 18.06 16.41 -2.21
C MET A 463 17.50 17.27 -1.07
N GLY A 464 16.21 17.14 -0.78
CA GLY A 464 15.55 17.89 0.29
C GLY A 464 16.09 17.58 1.68
N GLU A 465 16.28 16.32 2.01
CA GLU A 465 16.84 15.92 3.31
C GLU A 465 18.31 16.34 3.46
N SER A 466 19.09 16.31 2.38
CA SER A 466 20.48 16.78 2.40
C SER A 466 20.56 18.28 2.71
N ASN A 467 19.72 19.07 2.07
CA ASN A 467 19.60 20.51 2.34
C ASN A 467 19.18 20.76 3.80
N ARG A 468 18.20 20.01 4.28
CA ARG A 468 17.71 20.14 5.66
C ARG A 468 18.79 19.78 6.68
N LEU A 469 19.58 18.73 6.40
CA LEU A 469 20.66 18.34 7.29
C LEU A 469 21.78 19.39 7.32
N LEU A 470 22.17 19.96 6.17
CA LEU A 470 23.14 21.06 6.14
C LEU A 470 22.68 22.23 7.01
N SER A 471 21.43 22.62 6.85
CA SER A 471 20.84 23.70 7.66
C SER A 471 20.83 23.31 9.15
N ALA A 472 20.45 22.09 9.49
CA ALA A 472 20.36 21.62 10.87
C ALA A 472 21.73 21.58 11.56
N LEU A 473 22.77 21.18 10.84
CA LEU A 473 24.13 21.18 11.39
C LEU A 473 24.56 22.58 11.84
N ILE A 474 24.21 23.59 11.08
CA ILE A 474 24.51 25.00 11.42
C ILE A 474 23.61 25.50 12.55
N ARG A 475 22.31 25.25 12.45
CA ARG A 475 21.32 25.77 13.41
C ARG A 475 21.48 25.20 14.82
N HIS A 476 21.79 23.90 14.93
CA HIS A 476 21.90 23.24 16.22
C HIS A 476 23.29 23.38 16.85
N SER A 477 24.36 23.45 16.04
CA SER A 477 25.71 23.66 16.57
C SER A 477 25.99 25.09 16.93
N LYS A 478 25.49 26.02 16.14
CA LYS A 478 25.83 27.48 16.22
C LYS A 478 27.33 27.68 16.27
N SER A 479 28.08 26.86 15.55
CA SER A 479 29.52 26.76 15.58
C SER A 479 30.17 27.45 14.38
N LYS A 480 31.14 28.28 14.60
CA LYS A 480 31.91 28.92 13.54
C LYS A 480 32.68 27.92 12.71
N GLU A 481 33.17 26.82 13.32
CA GLU A 481 33.88 25.75 12.61
C GLU A 481 32.96 25.00 11.65
N VAL A 482 31.72 24.73 12.05
CA VAL A 482 30.72 24.10 11.17
C VAL A 482 30.41 25.03 9.99
N VAL A 483 30.22 26.33 10.24
CA VAL A 483 30.01 27.33 9.18
C VAL A 483 31.16 27.32 8.18
N ARG A 484 32.40 27.32 8.66
CA ARG A 484 33.58 27.25 7.79
C ARG A 484 33.64 25.98 6.98
N THR A 485 33.31 24.83 7.57
CA THR A 485 33.31 23.54 6.87
C THR A 485 32.26 23.55 5.76
N VAL A 486 31.07 24.08 6.02
CA VAL A 486 30.00 24.18 5.02
C VAL A 486 30.40 25.12 3.87
N ILE A 487 31.02 26.26 4.19
CA ILE A 487 31.50 27.20 3.18
C ILE A 487 32.57 26.57 2.30
N GLN A 488 33.54 25.89 2.90
CA GLN A 488 34.63 25.22 2.17
C GLN A 488 34.10 24.09 1.30
N GLY A 489 33.06 23.39 1.75
CA GLY A 489 32.41 22.33 0.99
C GLY A 489 31.47 22.78 -0.11
N GLY A 490 31.22 24.09 -0.23
CA GLY A 490 30.33 24.65 -1.26
C GLY A 490 28.84 24.50 -0.95
N GLY A 491 28.47 24.45 0.33
CA GLY A 491 27.08 24.24 0.75
C GLY A 491 26.22 25.51 0.76
N VAL A 492 26.83 26.70 0.77
CA VAL A 492 26.08 27.95 0.91
C VAL A 492 25.08 28.19 -0.23
N LYS A 493 25.48 27.93 -1.47
CA LYS A 493 24.59 28.09 -2.64
C LYS A 493 23.33 27.20 -2.53
N HIS A 494 23.45 26.03 -1.94
CA HIS A 494 22.31 25.12 -1.74
C HIS A 494 21.36 25.63 -0.67
N LEU A 495 21.88 26.25 0.39
CA LEU A 495 21.04 26.87 1.41
C LEU A 495 20.29 28.09 0.84
N VAL A 496 20.94 28.89 -0.02
CA VAL A 496 20.28 30.00 -0.71
C VAL A 496 19.15 29.49 -1.61
N THR A 497 19.40 28.41 -2.38
CA THR A 497 18.38 27.78 -3.19
C THR A 497 17.22 27.22 -2.35
N MET A 498 17.53 26.65 -1.19
CA MET A 498 16.52 26.13 -0.24
C MET A 498 15.60 27.25 0.26
N ALA A 499 16.10 28.49 0.40
CA ALA A 499 15.29 29.64 0.76
C ALA A 499 14.21 29.97 -0.29
N THR A 500 14.35 29.48 -1.51
CA THR A 500 13.36 29.64 -2.58
C THR A 500 12.36 28.48 -2.65
N SER A 501 12.42 27.51 -1.75
CA SER A 501 11.54 26.36 -1.71
C SER A 501 10.06 26.77 -1.57
N GLU A 502 9.17 25.97 -2.16
CA GLU A 502 7.73 26.12 -1.99
C GLU A 502 7.26 25.73 -0.58
N HIS A 503 8.08 24.99 0.16
CA HIS A 503 7.78 24.52 1.52
C HIS A 503 8.26 25.54 2.56
N MET A 504 7.32 26.14 3.27
CA MET A 504 7.58 27.18 4.27
C MET A 504 8.59 26.73 5.35
N ILE A 505 8.49 25.48 5.81
CA ILE A 505 9.40 24.95 6.83
C ILE A 505 10.83 24.96 6.32
N MET A 506 11.06 24.52 5.10
CA MET A 506 12.39 24.49 4.47
C MET A 506 12.93 25.90 4.23
N GLN A 507 12.08 26.82 3.77
CA GLN A 507 12.46 28.22 3.60
C GLN A 507 12.96 28.80 4.92
N ASN A 508 12.23 28.58 5.99
CA ASN A 508 12.59 29.11 7.31
C ASN A 508 13.88 28.50 7.84
N GLU A 509 14.05 27.20 7.70
CA GLU A 509 15.30 26.52 8.08
C GLU A 509 16.50 27.10 7.33
N ALA A 510 16.34 27.38 6.04
CA ALA A 510 17.41 27.96 5.22
C ALA A 510 17.74 29.38 5.68
N LEU A 511 16.74 30.21 5.89
CA LEU A 511 16.95 31.59 6.31
C LEU A 511 17.63 31.71 7.67
N VAL A 512 17.23 30.87 8.62
CA VAL A 512 17.86 30.84 9.96
C VAL A 512 19.32 30.39 9.84
N ALA A 513 19.60 29.37 9.05
CA ALA A 513 20.98 28.89 8.83
C ALA A 513 21.84 29.96 8.16
N LEU A 514 21.32 30.64 7.14
CA LEU A 514 22.03 31.72 6.45
C LEU A 514 22.28 32.91 7.39
N GLY A 515 21.33 33.23 8.27
CA GLY A 515 21.49 34.26 9.29
C GLY A 515 22.61 33.95 10.28
N LEU A 516 22.73 32.70 10.68
CA LEU A 516 23.82 32.23 11.54
C LEU A 516 25.17 32.27 10.82
N ILE A 517 25.21 31.92 9.54
CA ILE A 517 26.44 32.05 8.72
C ILE A 517 26.89 33.52 8.68
N ALA A 518 25.96 34.43 8.39
CA ALA A 518 26.25 35.86 8.34
C ALA A 518 26.70 36.41 9.69
N GLY A 519 26.13 35.95 10.79
CA GLY A 519 26.48 36.39 12.14
C GLY A 519 27.80 35.83 12.67
N LEU A 520 28.16 34.60 12.25
CA LEU A 520 29.34 33.89 12.76
C LEU A 520 30.60 34.16 11.92
N ASP A 521 30.49 34.21 10.59
CA ASP A 521 31.63 34.43 9.71
C ASP A 521 31.22 35.03 8.36
N LEU A 522 30.79 36.29 8.38
CA LEU A 522 30.35 37.00 7.18
C LEU A 522 31.48 37.15 6.16
N VAL A 523 32.70 37.38 6.63
CA VAL A 523 33.87 37.56 5.75
C VAL A 523 34.12 36.33 4.90
N ALA A 524 34.07 35.14 5.50
CA ALA A 524 34.27 33.90 4.78
C ALA A 524 33.10 33.58 3.81
N ALA A 525 31.88 33.98 4.14
CA ALA A 525 30.69 33.72 3.35
C ALA A 525 30.40 34.72 2.24
N GLU A 526 31.03 35.90 2.30
CA GLU A 526 30.79 37.02 1.39
C GLU A 526 30.76 36.62 -0.08
N LYS A 527 31.80 35.95 -0.52
CA LYS A 527 31.94 35.51 -1.92
C LYS A 527 30.80 34.57 -2.36
N ASP A 528 30.44 33.63 -1.49
CA ASP A 528 29.38 32.64 -1.79
C ASP A 528 28.00 33.30 -1.78
N PHE A 529 27.75 34.26 -0.90
CA PHE A 529 26.51 35.02 -0.87
C PHE A 529 26.32 35.85 -2.14
N VAL A 530 27.38 36.49 -2.59
CA VAL A 530 27.36 37.25 -3.85
C VAL A 530 27.13 36.30 -5.03
N GLY A 531 27.88 35.19 -5.09
CA GLY A 531 27.77 34.21 -6.17
C GLY A 531 26.42 33.53 -6.25
N ALA A 532 25.74 33.32 -5.14
CA ALA A 532 24.42 32.71 -5.07
C ALA A 532 23.27 33.71 -5.21
N SER A 533 23.55 35.00 -5.37
CA SER A 533 22.54 36.04 -5.49
C SER A 533 21.60 36.12 -4.27
N LEU A 534 22.13 35.98 -3.07
CA LEU A 534 21.35 35.97 -1.82
C LEU A 534 20.48 37.21 -1.70
N VAL A 535 21.05 38.40 -1.95
CA VAL A 535 20.33 39.68 -1.79
C VAL A 535 19.12 39.76 -2.71
N SER A 536 19.26 39.28 -3.96
CA SER A 536 18.16 39.22 -4.92
C SER A 536 17.05 38.25 -4.46
N VAL A 537 17.44 37.10 -3.90
CA VAL A 537 16.48 36.14 -3.34
C VAL A 537 15.70 36.76 -2.18
N LEU A 538 16.37 37.44 -1.28
CA LEU A 538 15.72 38.11 -0.13
C LEU A 538 14.75 39.20 -0.59
N HIS A 539 15.10 39.93 -1.62
CA HIS A 539 14.23 40.96 -2.19
C HIS A 539 12.93 40.33 -2.72
N LYS A 540 13.04 39.22 -3.44
CA LYS A 540 11.88 38.48 -3.95
C LYS A 540 10.98 37.94 -2.83
N LEU A 541 11.57 37.41 -1.76
CA LEU A 541 10.83 36.91 -0.60
C LEU A 541 10.05 38.01 0.11
N LEU A 542 10.66 39.20 0.26
CA LEU A 542 10.03 40.36 0.88
C LEU A 542 8.96 40.99 -0.01
N SER A 543 9.12 40.90 -1.34
CA SER A 543 8.18 41.46 -2.32
C SER A 543 6.98 40.56 -2.57
N ASP A 544 7.08 39.27 -2.29
CA ASP A 544 6.00 38.30 -2.51
C ASP A 544 4.97 38.41 -1.38
N GLU A 545 3.75 38.83 -1.73
CA GLU A 545 2.65 38.95 -0.77
C GLU A 545 2.26 37.62 -0.14
N ARG A 546 2.56 36.50 -0.81
CA ARG A 546 2.24 35.14 -0.36
C ARG A 546 3.25 34.61 0.67
N SER A 547 4.39 35.25 0.85
CA SER A 547 5.39 34.83 1.84
C SER A 547 4.82 34.93 3.25
N ALA A 548 5.02 33.88 4.05
CA ALA A 548 4.56 33.85 5.44
C ALA A 548 5.23 34.95 6.27
N PRO A 549 4.56 35.44 7.33
CA PRO A 549 5.14 36.47 8.21
C PRO A 549 6.53 36.12 8.75
N GLU A 550 6.75 34.87 9.12
CA GLU A 550 8.03 34.36 9.62
C GLU A 550 9.15 34.46 8.58
N ILE A 551 8.83 34.17 7.33
CA ILE A 551 9.77 34.27 6.21
C ILE A 551 10.16 35.73 5.99
N LYS A 552 9.22 36.65 6.02
CA LYS A 552 9.47 38.11 5.90
C LYS A 552 10.35 38.60 7.04
N TYR A 553 10.03 38.19 8.27
CA TYR A 553 10.81 38.55 9.46
C TYR A 553 12.26 38.09 9.34
N ASN A 554 12.48 36.79 9.04
CA ASN A 554 13.83 36.24 8.93
C ASN A 554 14.62 36.83 7.75
N SER A 555 13.92 37.14 6.65
CA SER A 555 14.54 37.80 5.49
C SER A 555 15.05 39.20 5.86
N MET A 556 14.29 39.97 6.62
CA MET A 556 14.70 41.30 7.08
C MET A 556 15.89 41.22 8.04
N ILE A 557 15.89 40.26 8.96
CA ILE A 557 17.02 40.01 9.86
C ILE A 557 18.28 39.70 9.07
N LEU A 558 18.18 38.87 8.06
CA LEU A 558 19.31 38.46 7.23
C LEU A 558 19.85 39.67 6.42
N ILE A 559 18.98 40.52 5.88
CA ILE A 559 19.40 41.75 5.20
C ILE A 559 20.24 42.60 6.14
N CYS A 560 19.79 42.83 7.37
CA CYS A 560 20.55 43.56 8.36
C CYS A 560 21.91 42.93 8.65
N ALA A 561 21.95 41.61 8.73
CA ALA A 561 23.19 40.88 9.05
C ALA A 561 24.24 40.97 7.94
N VAL A 562 23.85 41.03 6.66
CA VAL A 562 24.79 41.07 5.53
C VAL A 562 25.31 42.49 5.22
N MET A 563 24.74 43.53 5.82
CA MET A 563 25.13 44.89 5.55
C MET A 563 26.54 45.25 6.07
N GLY A 564 27.12 44.38 6.90
CA GLY A 564 28.52 44.53 7.33
C GLY A 564 29.55 44.23 6.24
N SER A 565 29.12 43.61 5.13
CA SER A 565 29.96 43.32 3.96
C SER A 565 29.77 44.41 2.91
N GLU A 566 30.85 45.03 2.45
CA GLU A 566 30.79 46.12 1.48
C GLU A 566 30.12 45.69 0.15
N PRO A 567 30.49 44.56 -0.49
CA PRO A 567 29.83 44.10 -1.71
C PRO A 567 28.34 43.84 -1.52
N LEU A 568 27.95 43.21 -0.43
CA LEU A 568 26.55 42.89 -0.13
C LEU A 568 25.76 44.15 0.19
N HIS A 569 26.35 45.07 0.90
CA HIS A 569 25.75 46.39 1.19
C HIS A 569 25.42 47.17 -0.10
N LYS A 570 26.34 47.12 -1.07
CA LYS A 570 26.11 47.73 -2.39
C LYS A 570 24.95 47.07 -3.14
N GLU A 571 24.85 45.77 -3.08
CA GLU A 571 23.71 45.04 -3.70
C GLU A 571 22.38 45.41 -3.03
N VAL A 572 22.36 45.56 -1.70
CA VAL A 572 21.18 45.99 -0.95
C VAL A 572 20.75 47.37 -1.40
N GLN A 573 21.71 48.31 -1.55
CA GLN A 573 21.41 49.65 -2.02
C GLN A 573 20.87 49.68 -3.45
N SER A 574 21.35 48.80 -4.32
CA SER A 574 20.95 48.75 -5.74
C SER A 574 19.55 48.23 -5.98
N LEU A 575 18.99 47.42 -5.06
CA LEU A 575 17.71 46.75 -5.23
C LEU A 575 16.51 47.44 -4.57
N ALA A 576 16.68 48.64 -4.07
CA ALA A 576 15.61 49.48 -3.49
C ALA A 576 14.81 48.77 -2.37
N PHE A 577 15.50 48.17 -1.40
CA PHE A 577 14.86 47.50 -0.26
C PHE A 577 14.00 48.43 0.60
N ILE A 578 14.35 49.72 0.62
CA ILE A 578 13.63 50.72 1.42
C ILE A 578 12.15 50.77 1.03
N ASP A 579 11.83 50.69 -0.26
CA ASP A 579 10.45 50.72 -0.75
C ASP A 579 9.65 49.48 -0.29
N VAL A 580 10.27 48.32 -0.34
CA VAL A 580 9.63 47.07 0.06
C VAL A 580 9.44 47.00 1.57
N VAL A 581 10.46 47.38 2.33
CA VAL A 581 10.43 47.34 3.79
C VAL A 581 9.46 48.41 4.34
N SER A 582 9.38 49.59 3.72
CA SER A 582 8.41 50.63 4.11
C SER A 582 6.97 50.16 4.03
N LYS A 583 6.63 49.36 3.02
CA LYS A 583 5.30 48.75 2.89
C LYS A 583 5.01 47.77 4.01
N LEU A 584 6.01 47.03 4.48
CA LEU A 584 5.86 46.04 5.55
C LEU A 584 5.63 46.66 6.94
N ARG A 585 5.89 47.96 7.10
CA ARG A 585 5.55 48.68 8.34
C ARG A 585 4.06 48.68 8.62
N ALA A 586 3.24 48.56 7.60
CA ALA A 586 1.78 48.47 7.69
C ALA A 586 1.27 47.02 7.76
N HIS A 587 2.15 46.03 7.88
CA HIS A 587 1.79 44.63 7.93
C HIS A 587 0.95 44.29 9.18
N GLU A 588 -0.05 43.42 9.01
CA GLU A 588 -0.95 43.03 10.09
C GLU A 588 -0.23 42.36 11.28
N ASN A 589 0.81 41.58 11.00
CA ASN A 589 1.62 40.93 12.03
C ASN A 589 2.54 41.97 12.69
N LYS A 590 2.39 42.16 13.99
CA LYS A 590 3.14 43.15 14.76
C LYS A 590 4.65 42.92 14.78
N THR A 591 5.07 41.65 14.80
CA THR A 591 6.48 41.27 14.76
C THR A 591 7.12 41.71 13.44
N VAL A 592 6.42 41.48 12.33
CA VAL A 592 6.86 41.89 11.00
C VAL A 592 6.93 43.42 10.89
N SER A 593 5.89 44.13 11.32
CA SER A 593 5.83 45.57 11.23
C SER A 593 6.90 46.25 12.10
N HIS A 594 7.15 45.72 13.29
CA HIS A 594 8.21 46.22 14.18
C HIS A 594 9.60 45.99 13.57
N GLN A 595 9.87 44.81 13.06
CA GLN A 595 11.14 44.49 12.40
C GLN A 595 11.33 45.33 11.13
N ALA A 596 10.25 45.60 10.39
CA ALA A 596 10.30 46.48 9.22
C ALA A 596 10.77 47.90 9.60
N SER A 597 10.28 48.43 10.72
CA SER A 597 10.71 49.74 11.23
C SER A 597 12.21 49.75 11.59
N LEU A 598 12.68 48.71 12.27
CA LEU A 598 14.09 48.56 12.63
C LEU A 598 14.97 48.40 11.40
N THR A 599 14.55 47.63 10.43
CA THR A 599 15.28 47.40 9.18
C THR A 599 15.36 48.66 8.34
N GLU A 600 14.26 49.42 8.23
CA GLU A 600 14.24 50.69 7.52
C GLU A 600 15.22 51.72 8.14
N GLN A 601 15.23 51.81 9.47
CA GLN A 601 16.20 52.69 10.18
C GLN A 601 17.64 52.31 9.83
N ARG A 602 17.95 51.03 9.80
CA ARG A 602 19.29 50.56 9.48
C ARG A 602 19.67 50.82 8.02
N LEU A 603 18.73 50.65 7.10
CA LEU A 603 18.92 50.91 5.67
C LEU A 603 19.16 52.40 5.41
N THR A 604 18.47 53.30 6.12
CA THR A 604 18.61 54.74 5.96
C THR A 604 19.84 55.30 6.66
N ALA A 605 20.26 54.72 7.77
CA ALA A 605 21.41 55.17 8.55
C ALA A 605 22.76 54.98 7.83
N GLN A 606 22.85 54.09 6.87
CA GLN A 606 24.07 53.74 6.16
C GLN A 606 24.07 54.19 4.68
N SER A 607 23.08 54.97 4.25
CA SER A 607 23.01 55.50 2.88
C SER A 607 23.90 56.73 2.66
#